data_7a6da261f0de31e484f35c04fa3ea882
#
_entry.id   7a6da261f0de31e484f35c04fa3ea882
#
_cell.length_a   1.000
_cell.length_b   1.000
_cell.length_c   1.000
_cell.angle_alpha   90.00
_cell.angle_beta   90.00
_cell.angle_gamma   90.00
#
_symmetry.space_group_name_H-M   'P 1'
#
loop_
_entity.id
_entity.type
_entity.pdbx_description
1 polymer ?
#
loop_
_entity_poly.entity_id
_entity_poly.type
_entity_poly.pdbx_seq_one_letter_code
_entity_poly.pdbx_strand_id
1 'polypeptide(L)'
;MTKAIDKILWHDGNVASVSFLIDERGKATVQIAALLHVDESGGGRGLYRINCDGVSKFNTTLDVAELKANVFAGNISNGYLKGNTLWIYVTDGLIEVHAKKFRVETC
;
A
#
# COMPACT_ATOMS: atom_id res chain seq x y z
N MET A 1 -10.14 11.49 -6.99
CA MET A 1 -9.30 11.42 -8.20
C MET A 1 -8.30 10.28 -8.10
N THR A 2 -8.18 9.52 -9.16
CA THR A 2 -7.23 8.41 -9.22
C THR A 2 -5.85 8.91 -9.62
N LYS A 3 -4.82 8.46 -8.91
CA LYS A 3 -3.44 8.76 -9.24
C LYS A 3 -2.77 7.55 -9.85
N ALA A 4 -1.77 7.76 -10.69
CA ALA A 4 -0.98 6.67 -11.21
C ALA A 4 -0.05 6.14 -10.11
N ILE A 5 0.02 4.82 -9.99
CA ILE A 5 0.80 4.20 -8.92
C ILE A 5 2.30 4.49 -9.05
N ASP A 6 2.78 4.70 -10.25
CA ASP A 6 4.18 5.05 -10.50
C ASP A 6 4.53 6.49 -10.13
N LYS A 7 3.55 7.30 -9.77
CA LYS A 7 3.77 8.67 -9.30
C LYS A 7 3.97 8.75 -7.78
N ILE A 8 3.83 7.64 -7.09
CA ILE A 8 3.98 7.62 -5.63
C ILE A 8 5.45 7.75 -5.26
N LEU A 9 5.73 8.66 -4.35
CA LEU A 9 7.04 8.78 -3.73
C LEU A 9 6.98 7.99 -2.43
N TRP A 10 7.42 6.75 -2.46
CA TRP A 10 7.21 5.80 -1.37
C TRP A 10 7.97 6.15 -0.10
N HIS A 11 9.18 6.68 -0.24
CA HIS A 11 10.04 6.99 0.91
C HIS A 11 9.34 7.97 1.86
N ASP A 12 9.40 7.69 3.14
CA ASP A 12 8.77 8.48 4.21
C ASP A 12 7.24 8.44 4.23
N GLY A 13 6.63 7.57 3.44
CA GLY A 13 5.22 7.27 3.63
C GLY A 13 5.00 6.46 4.90
N ASN A 14 3.74 6.27 5.26
CA ASN A 14 3.40 5.49 6.45
C ASN A 14 2.13 4.70 6.22
N VAL A 15 2.20 3.39 6.41
CA VAL A 15 1.04 2.51 6.27
C VAL A 15 0.08 2.74 7.42
N ALA A 16 -1.17 3.04 7.11
CA ALA A 16 -2.22 3.25 8.10
C ALA A 16 -3.09 2.00 8.29
N SER A 17 -3.41 1.31 7.20
CA SER A 17 -4.22 0.09 7.29
C SER A 17 -4.01 -0.79 6.08
N VAL A 18 -4.24 -2.09 6.27
CA VAL A 18 -4.26 -3.07 5.19
C VAL A 18 -5.49 -3.94 5.42
N SER A 19 -6.28 -4.13 4.38
CA SER A 19 -7.43 -5.01 4.46
C SER A 19 -7.47 -5.95 3.27
N PHE A 20 -7.91 -7.18 3.53
CA PHE A 20 -8.02 -8.23 2.54
C PHE A 20 -9.44 -8.76 2.58
N LEU A 21 -10.07 -8.85 1.42
CA LEU A 21 -11.46 -9.29 1.31
C LEU A 21 -11.61 -10.27 0.16
N ILE A 22 -12.35 -11.35 0.40
CA ILE A 22 -12.81 -12.24 -0.64
C ILE A 22 -14.33 -12.16 -0.64
N ASP A 23 -14.93 -11.79 -1.77
CA ASP A 23 -16.39 -11.64 -1.86
C ASP A 23 -17.07 -12.98 -2.15
N GLU A 24 -18.40 -12.94 -2.26
CA GLU A 24 -19.22 -14.15 -2.50
C GLU A 24 -18.90 -14.86 -3.80
N ARG A 25 -18.32 -14.13 -4.76
CA ARG A 25 -17.96 -14.67 -6.06
C ARG A 25 -16.52 -15.16 -6.12
N GLY A 26 -15.81 -15.09 -4.99
CA GLY A 26 -14.42 -15.48 -4.92
C GLY A 26 -13.47 -14.42 -5.41
N LYS A 27 -13.94 -13.19 -5.64
CA LYS A 27 -13.06 -12.09 -6.05
C LYS A 27 -12.29 -11.58 -4.84
N ALA A 28 -10.98 -11.54 -4.96
CA ALA A 28 -10.11 -11.08 -3.88
C ALA A 28 -9.63 -9.65 -4.14
N THR A 29 -9.67 -8.84 -3.10
CA THR A 29 -9.27 -7.43 -3.12
C THR A 29 -8.39 -7.13 -1.92
N VAL A 30 -7.34 -6.34 -2.12
CA VAL A 30 -6.51 -5.80 -1.04
C VAL A 30 -6.60 -4.29 -1.12
N GLN A 31 -6.82 -3.65 0.03
CA GLN A 31 -6.79 -2.19 0.14
C GLN A 31 -5.71 -1.79 1.15
N ILE A 32 -4.85 -0.88 0.74
CA ILE A 32 -3.79 -0.36 1.60
C ILE A 32 -4.02 1.14 1.72
N ALA A 33 -4.26 1.62 2.94
CA ALA A 33 -4.34 3.04 3.21
C ALA A 33 -3.01 3.49 3.78
N ALA A 34 -2.47 4.58 3.26
CA ALA A 34 -1.16 5.07 3.66
C ALA A 34 -1.06 6.57 3.48
N LEU A 35 -0.28 7.20 4.33
CA LEU A 35 0.13 8.58 4.16
C LEU A 35 1.29 8.56 3.15
N LEU A 36 1.08 9.22 2.02
CA LEU A 36 2.03 9.16 0.89
C LEU A 36 2.31 10.53 0.33
N HIS A 37 3.50 10.69 -0.25
CA HIS A 37 3.82 11.79 -1.14
C HIS A 37 3.59 11.28 -2.55
N VAL A 38 2.72 11.92 -3.32
CA VAL A 38 2.37 11.41 -4.65
C VAL A 38 3.00 12.23 -5.77
N ASP A 39 3.38 13.47 -5.52
CA ASP A 39 4.07 14.27 -6.51
C ASP A 39 5.10 15.17 -5.84
N GLU A 40 5.95 15.79 -6.68
CA GLU A 40 7.01 16.65 -6.20
C GLU A 40 6.60 18.11 -6.01
N SER A 41 5.30 18.39 -6.12
CA SER A 41 4.81 19.77 -6.06
C SER A 41 4.85 20.38 -4.66
N GLY A 42 5.33 19.63 -3.67
CA GLY A 42 5.51 20.17 -2.34
C GLY A 42 4.26 20.23 -1.50
N GLY A 43 3.22 19.53 -1.89
CA GLY A 43 1.94 19.51 -1.18
C GLY A 43 1.94 18.71 0.12
N GLY A 44 3.07 18.15 0.54
CA GLY A 44 3.15 17.34 1.74
C GLY A 44 2.52 15.96 1.55
N ARG A 45 2.32 15.25 2.66
CA ARG A 45 1.71 13.93 2.63
C ARG A 45 0.19 14.03 2.67
N GLY A 46 -0.47 13.15 1.93
CA GLY A 46 -1.90 12.97 2.01
C GLY A 46 -2.24 11.52 2.29
N LEU A 47 -3.46 11.28 2.73
CA LEU A 47 -3.94 9.93 2.94
C LEU A 47 -4.48 9.40 1.60
N TYR A 48 -3.92 8.30 1.15
CA TYR A 48 -4.30 7.65 -0.10
C TYR A 48 -4.68 6.21 0.16
N ARG A 49 -5.53 5.68 -0.72
CA ARG A 49 -5.89 4.27 -0.71
C ARG A 49 -5.38 3.64 -1.99
N ILE A 50 -4.64 2.54 -1.83
CA ILE A 50 -4.22 1.72 -2.96
C ILE A 50 -5.17 0.54 -3.03
N ASN A 51 -5.92 0.45 -4.12
CA ASN A 51 -6.88 -0.63 -4.35
C ASN A 51 -6.25 -1.64 -5.30
N CYS A 52 -6.15 -2.89 -4.86
CA CYS A 52 -5.61 -3.99 -5.64
C CYS A 52 -6.75 -4.94 -5.97
N ASP A 53 -7.11 -5.01 -7.25
CA ASP A 53 -8.24 -5.82 -7.72
C ASP A 53 -7.76 -7.07 -8.42
N GLY A 54 -8.51 -8.16 -8.28
CA GLY A 54 -8.15 -9.43 -8.88
C GLY A 54 -6.88 -10.00 -8.29
N VAL A 55 -6.79 -9.99 -6.97
CA VAL A 55 -5.62 -10.45 -6.24
C VAL A 55 -5.48 -11.96 -6.38
N SER A 56 -4.31 -12.42 -6.83
CA SER A 56 -3.98 -13.84 -6.92
C SER A 56 -3.09 -14.30 -5.78
N LYS A 57 -2.36 -13.37 -5.16
CA LYS A 57 -1.46 -13.72 -4.07
C LYS A 57 -1.21 -12.48 -3.21
N PHE A 58 -1.24 -12.68 -1.90
CA PHE A 58 -0.99 -11.61 -0.94
C PHE A 58 -0.11 -12.16 0.18
N ASN A 59 1.04 -11.54 0.37
CA ASN A 59 1.97 -11.88 1.44
C ASN A 59 2.29 -10.64 2.23
N THR A 60 2.34 -10.77 3.54
CA THR A 60 2.80 -9.69 4.39
C THR A 60 3.51 -10.24 5.62
N THR A 61 4.53 -9.52 6.05
CA THR A 61 5.28 -9.83 7.26
C THR A 61 5.17 -8.71 8.28
N LEU A 62 4.11 -7.88 8.18
CA LEU A 62 3.89 -6.77 9.11
C LEU A 62 3.78 -7.30 10.54
N ASP A 63 4.54 -6.66 11.44
CA ASP A 63 4.46 -6.96 12.86
C ASP A 63 3.43 -6.05 13.49
N VAL A 64 2.26 -6.59 13.80
CA VAL A 64 1.14 -5.81 14.32
C VAL A 64 1.47 -5.26 15.71
N ALA A 65 2.18 -6.03 16.53
CA ALA A 65 2.58 -5.56 17.86
C ALA A 65 3.51 -4.35 17.74
N GLU A 66 4.47 -4.38 16.81
CA GLU A 66 5.36 -3.26 16.57
C GLU A 66 4.62 -2.05 16.01
N LEU A 67 3.66 -2.28 15.12
CA LEU A 67 2.84 -1.19 14.56
C LEU A 67 2.06 -0.46 15.65
N LYS A 68 1.62 -1.18 16.67
CA LYS A 68 0.89 -0.58 17.81
C LYS A 68 1.81 0.11 18.79
N ALA A 69 3.00 -0.43 18.99
CA ALA A 69 3.94 0.07 20.01
C ALA A 69 4.86 1.18 19.47
N ASN A 70 5.08 1.23 18.18
CA ASN A 70 6.05 2.12 17.56
C ASN A 70 5.45 2.78 16.32
N VAL A 71 5.20 4.08 16.39
CA VAL A 71 4.58 4.83 15.29
C VAL A 71 5.41 4.81 14.01
N PHE A 72 6.69 4.49 14.10
CA PHE A 72 7.58 4.43 12.93
C PHE A 72 7.62 3.04 12.28
N ALA A 73 7.01 2.03 12.86
CA ALA A 73 7.05 0.67 12.31
C ALA A 73 6.38 0.57 10.94
N GLY A 74 5.36 1.40 10.68
CA GLY A 74 4.69 1.45 9.40
C GLY A 74 5.34 2.38 8.39
N ASN A 75 6.48 2.99 8.73
CA ASN A 75 7.18 3.92 7.86
C ASN A 75 7.72 3.18 6.63
N ILE A 76 7.38 3.69 5.45
CA ILE A 76 7.75 3.06 4.19
C ILE A 76 9.16 3.48 3.82
N SER A 77 10.05 2.50 3.63
CA SER A 77 11.40 2.75 3.17
C SER A 77 11.49 2.74 1.64
N ASN A 78 10.67 1.92 0.99
CA ASN A 78 10.66 1.84 -0.46
C ASN A 78 9.40 1.13 -0.93
N GLY A 79 9.06 1.31 -2.19
CA GLY A 79 7.97 0.58 -2.82
C GLY A 79 8.13 0.64 -4.33
N TYR A 80 7.63 -0.37 -5.01
CA TYR A 80 7.64 -0.36 -6.47
C TYR A 80 6.65 -1.37 -7.03
N LEU A 81 6.22 -1.08 -8.25
CA LEU A 81 5.35 -1.96 -9.02
C LEU A 81 6.14 -2.49 -10.21
N LYS A 82 6.13 -3.80 -10.37
CA LYS A 82 6.74 -4.44 -11.55
C LYS A 82 5.81 -5.53 -12.05
N GLY A 83 5.36 -5.37 -13.30
CA GLY A 83 4.36 -6.28 -13.84
C GLY A 83 3.08 -6.20 -13.04
N ASN A 84 2.61 -7.33 -12.54
CA ASN A 84 1.41 -7.43 -11.73
C ASN A 84 1.70 -7.58 -10.25
N THR A 85 2.88 -7.17 -9.80
CA THR A 85 3.28 -7.32 -8.40
C THR A 85 3.67 -5.97 -7.82
N LEU A 86 3.08 -5.64 -6.69
CA LEU A 86 3.40 -4.46 -5.91
C LEU A 86 4.15 -4.88 -4.66
N TRP A 87 5.29 -4.27 -4.39
CA TRP A 87 6.06 -4.46 -3.15
C TRP A 87 6.11 -3.15 -2.40
N ILE A 88 5.82 -3.20 -1.10
CA ILE A 88 5.98 -2.06 -0.20
C ILE A 88 6.81 -2.54 0.98
N TYR A 89 7.99 -1.95 1.15
CA TYR A 89 8.89 -2.29 2.25
C TYR A 89 8.72 -1.26 3.35
N VAL A 90 8.37 -1.74 4.54
CA VAL A 90 8.26 -0.90 5.74
C VAL A 90 9.41 -1.23 6.69
N THR A 91 9.52 -0.46 7.78
CA THR A 91 10.62 -0.62 8.73
C THR A 91 10.72 -2.05 9.25
N ASP A 92 9.60 -2.66 9.62
CA ASP A 92 9.58 -3.99 10.21
C ASP A 92 8.77 -4.99 9.39
N GLY A 93 8.76 -4.83 8.08
CA GLY A 93 8.02 -5.80 7.29
C GLY A 93 7.93 -5.48 5.81
N LEU A 94 7.11 -6.26 5.15
CA LEU A 94 6.91 -6.21 3.71
C LEU A 94 5.44 -6.46 3.41
N ILE A 95 4.93 -5.75 2.40
CA ILE A 95 3.63 -6.04 1.81
C ILE A 95 3.89 -6.40 0.35
N GLU A 96 3.41 -7.56 -0.08
CA GLU A 96 3.55 -8.02 -1.46
C GLU A 96 2.18 -8.42 -1.98
N VAL A 97 1.75 -7.80 -3.08
CA VAL A 97 0.44 -8.08 -3.67
C VAL A 97 0.60 -8.38 -5.15
N HIS A 98 0.08 -9.54 -5.57
CA HIS A 98 -0.03 -9.92 -6.99
C HIS A 98 -1.49 -9.74 -7.37
N ALA A 99 -1.76 -8.81 -8.29
CA ALA A 99 -3.12 -8.46 -8.67
C ALA A 99 -3.19 -8.09 -10.16
N LYS A 100 -4.40 -8.09 -10.69
CA LYS A 100 -4.61 -7.73 -12.08
C LYS A 100 -4.62 -6.22 -12.29
N LYS A 101 -5.04 -5.46 -11.28
CA LYS A 101 -5.20 -4.02 -11.42
C LYS A 101 -4.89 -3.32 -10.10
N PHE A 102 -4.20 -2.20 -10.21
CA PHE A 102 -3.86 -1.35 -9.06
C PHE A 102 -4.38 0.06 -9.33
N ARG A 103 -5.04 0.66 -8.34
CA ARG A 103 -5.55 2.03 -8.43
C ARG A 103 -5.16 2.78 -7.17
N VAL A 104 -4.81 4.05 -7.32
CA VAL A 104 -4.49 4.93 -6.20
C VAL A 104 -5.53 6.05 -6.16
N GLU A 105 -6.18 6.20 -5.03
CA GLU A 105 -7.22 7.18 -4.83
C GLU A 105 -6.94 8.03 -3.59
N THR A 106 -7.35 9.28 -3.62
CA THR A 106 -7.35 10.10 -2.40
C THR A 106 -8.46 9.63 -1.48
N CYS A 107 -8.18 9.64 -0.20
CA CYS A 107 -9.20 9.32 0.81
C CYS A 107 -10.02 10.55 1.19
#